data_70692739f403ac9832493baddc2a8880
#
_entry.id   70692739f403ac9832493baddc2a8880
#
_cell.length_a   1.000
_cell.length_b   1.000
_cell.length_c   1.000
_cell.angle_alpha   90.00
_cell.angle_beta   90.00
_cell.angle_gamma   90.00
#
_symmetry.space_group_name_H-M   'P 1'
#
loop_
_entity.id
_entity.type
_entity.pdbx_description
1 polymer ?
#
loop_
_entity_poly.entity_id
_entity_poly.type
_entity_poly.pdbx_seq_one_letter_code
_entity_poly.pdbx_strand_id
1 'polypeptide(L)'
;MIDRLIDEEAVRTSPIHFGLVMTELGSLRSVQCPIEDIPEGQLKDYMLASSACFPALRPREIDGVKYIDGGWRDNMPLDLAAKMGAAELLGVDVDGIGIVRPNTTGLPTRIVRSHWDLGPTLDFDPARAGRNIALGYFDTLRLFGRCGGTAYAMLPDNEEFLARFAEQYQKLLAEVCARAPEIDLVEKNARQRANYPAPYAPNPSAPTRGALAPLELAAEHVGVPEDMPYTPKLLAATFMGSFDKDPADRFPALLDGRDNTLVAERAIAAAVPEEFVTALVSKTLGELPIL
;
A
#
# COMPACT_ATOMS: atom_id res chain seq x y z
N MET A 1 12.09 -30.36 -0.79
CA MET A 1 10.80 -29.66 -0.57
C MET A 1 10.10 -29.39 -1.91
N ILE A 2 10.75 -28.74 -2.86
CA ILE A 2 10.16 -28.40 -4.18
C ILE A 2 9.66 -29.64 -4.94
N ASP A 3 10.37 -30.78 -4.84
CA ASP A 3 9.99 -32.06 -5.48
C ASP A 3 8.62 -32.62 -5.04
N ARG A 4 8.12 -32.17 -3.89
CA ARG A 4 6.81 -32.60 -3.36
C ARG A 4 5.70 -31.62 -3.66
N LEU A 5 6.03 -30.41 -4.13
CA LEU A 5 5.09 -29.32 -4.31
C LEU A 5 4.80 -29.04 -5.78
N ILE A 6 5.73 -29.41 -6.67
CA ILE A 6 5.62 -29.09 -8.10
C ILE A 6 5.42 -30.38 -8.89
N ASP A 7 4.29 -30.45 -9.54
CA ASP A 7 3.96 -31.47 -10.55
C ASP A 7 4.15 -30.82 -11.93
N GLU A 8 5.26 -31.13 -12.60
CA GLU A 8 5.62 -30.53 -13.88
C GLU A 8 4.62 -30.91 -14.98
N GLU A 9 4.10 -32.14 -14.96
CA GLU A 9 3.11 -32.59 -15.96
C GLU A 9 1.82 -31.78 -15.80
N ALA A 10 1.36 -31.56 -14.57
CA ALA A 10 0.20 -30.75 -14.28
C ALA A 10 0.38 -29.29 -14.76
N VAL A 11 1.59 -28.71 -14.59
CA VAL A 11 1.88 -27.36 -15.08
C VAL A 11 1.83 -27.31 -16.62
N ARG A 12 2.45 -28.29 -17.31
CA ARG A 12 2.52 -28.32 -18.77
C ARG A 12 1.17 -28.58 -19.44
N THR A 13 0.31 -29.34 -18.80
CA THR A 13 -1.04 -29.66 -19.31
C THR A 13 -2.10 -28.67 -18.87
N SER A 14 -1.75 -27.70 -18.04
CA SER A 14 -2.66 -26.66 -17.56
C SER A 14 -3.14 -25.77 -18.71
N PRO A 15 -4.42 -25.37 -18.73
CA PRO A 15 -4.90 -24.32 -19.65
C PRO A 15 -4.37 -22.92 -19.31
N ILE A 16 -3.71 -22.77 -18.15
CA ILE A 16 -3.08 -21.52 -17.72
C ILE A 16 -1.63 -21.54 -18.17
N HIS A 17 -1.25 -20.59 -19.03
CA HIS A 17 0.14 -20.43 -19.46
C HIS A 17 1.04 -20.05 -18.30
N PHE A 18 2.20 -20.69 -18.20
CA PHE A 18 3.20 -20.44 -17.18
C PHE A 18 4.48 -19.89 -17.81
N GLY A 19 5.10 -18.93 -17.16
CA GLY A 19 6.41 -18.40 -17.53
C GLY A 19 7.12 -17.80 -16.33
N LEU A 20 8.44 -17.76 -16.40
CA LEU A 20 9.29 -17.17 -15.36
C LEU A 20 10.44 -16.36 -15.96
N VAL A 21 11.10 -15.58 -15.12
CA VAL A 21 12.27 -14.80 -15.50
C VAL A 21 13.45 -15.17 -14.63
N MET A 22 14.61 -15.29 -15.22
CA MET A 22 15.90 -15.48 -14.54
C MET A 22 16.87 -14.38 -14.99
N THR A 23 17.93 -14.16 -14.24
CA THR A 23 19.04 -13.29 -14.62
C THR A 23 20.30 -14.12 -14.74
N GLU A 24 20.95 -14.11 -15.91
CA GLU A 24 22.25 -14.70 -16.11
C GLU A 24 23.31 -13.95 -15.30
N LEU A 25 24.02 -14.64 -14.38
CA LEU A 25 24.91 -13.96 -13.43
C LEU A 25 26.11 -13.30 -14.11
N GLY A 26 26.66 -13.93 -15.16
CA GLY A 26 27.86 -13.43 -15.82
C GLY A 26 27.61 -12.17 -16.67
N SER A 27 26.53 -12.16 -17.44
CA SER A 27 26.17 -11.05 -18.35
C SER A 27 25.17 -10.06 -17.75
N LEU A 28 24.54 -10.43 -16.65
CA LEU A 28 23.38 -9.72 -16.06
C LEU A 28 22.23 -9.53 -17.06
N ARG A 29 22.06 -10.46 -17.99
CA ARG A 29 20.99 -10.45 -18.97
C ARG A 29 19.72 -11.08 -18.36
N SER A 30 18.59 -10.44 -18.59
CA SER A 30 17.28 -11.03 -18.27
C SER A 30 16.95 -12.13 -19.28
N VAL A 31 16.54 -13.29 -18.77
CA VAL A 31 16.13 -14.45 -19.56
C VAL A 31 14.69 -14.78 -19.23
N GLN A 32 13.81 -14.59 -20.20
CA GLN A 32 12.38 -14.90 -20.09
C GLN A 32 12.15 -16.31 -20.59
N CYS A 33 11.48 -17.13 -19.78
CA CYS A 33 11.27 -18.56 -20.05
C CYS A 33 9.77 -18.88 -19.94
N PRO A 34 9.01 -18.82 -21.04
CA PRO A 34 7.71 -19.48 -21.08
C PRO A 34 7.91 -20.99 -20.92
N ILE A 35 6.89 -21.72 -20.47
CA ILE A 35 6.99 -23.16 -20.17
C ILE A 35 7.43 -23.99 -21.37
N GLU A 36 7.09 -23.56 -22.57
CA GLU A 36 7.43 -24.20 -23.83
C GLU A 36 8.94 -24.19 -24.11
N ASP A 37 9.65 -23.20 -23.58
CA ASP A 37 11.11 -23.04 -23.73
C ASP A 37 11.89 -23.77 -22.64
N ILE A 38 11.21 -24.31 -21.63
CA ILE A 38 11.83 -25.08 -20.54
C ILE A 38 11.85 -26.57 -20.90
N PRO A 39 13.04 -27.23 -20.99
CA PRO A 39 13.11 -28.65 -21.30
C PRO A 39 12.33 -29.51 -20.26
N GLU A 40 11.73 -30.61 -20.74
CA GLU A 40 11.01 -31.54 -19.85
C GLU A 40 11.93 -32.07 -18.73
N GLY A 41 11.42 -32.12 -17.52
CA GLY A 41 12.14 -32.53 -16.31
C GLY A 41 13.00 -31.44 -15.69
N GLN A 42 13.12 -30.24 -16.29
CA GLN A 42 13.95 -29.15 -15.77
C GLN A 42 13.15 -28.00 -15.13
N LEU A 43 11.83 -28.04 -15.09
CA LEU A 43 11.01 -26.95 -14.54
C LEU A 43 11.47 -26.54 -13.13
N LYS A 44 11.79 -27.50 -12.29
CA LYS A 44 12.27 -27.26 -10.91
C LYS A 44 13.56 -26.45 -10.87
N ASP A 45 14.52 -26.75 -11.75
CA ASP A 45 15.79 -26.05 -11.80
C ASP A 45 15.61 -24.61 -12.25
N TYR A 46 14.72 -24.39 -13.23
CA TYR A 46 14.36 -23.04 -13.68
C TYR A 46 13.64 -22.24 -12.59
N MET A 47 12.70 -22.85 -11.86
CA MET A 47 12.03 -22.20 -10.74
C MET A 47 13.00 -21.84 -9.60
N LEU A 48 13.94 -22.75 -9.27
CA LEU A 48 14.99 -22.48 -8.29
C LEU A 48 15.94 -21.38 -8.75
N ALA A 49 16.23 -21.30 -10.04
CA ALA A 49 17.02 -20.21 -10.62
C ALA A 49 16.30 -18.87 -10.54
N SER A 50 14.99 -18.86 -10.90
CA SER A 50 14.14 -17.65 -10.84
C SER A 50 13.95 -17.11 -9.43
N SER A 51 14.09 -17.94 -8.40
CA SER A 51 13.96 -17.56 -6.98
C SER A 51 15.29 -17.48 -6.24
N ALA A 52 16.43 -17.59 -6.93
CA ALA A 52 17.76 -17.54 -6.32
C ALA A 52 18.18 -16.10 -5.99
N CYS A 53 17.63 -15.54 -4.91
CA CYS A 53 17.90 -14.19 -4.43
C CYS A 53 19.36 -14.03 -3.98
N PHE A 54 20.25 -13.79 -4.93
CA PHE A 54 21.69 -13.60 -4.71
C PHE A 54 21.95 -12.25 -4.01
N PRO A 55 22.89 -12.14 -3.04
CA PRO A 55 23.83 -13.18 -2.57
C PRO A 55 23.29 -14.07 -1.45
N ALA A 56 22.08 -13.86 -0.95
CA ALA A 56 21.51 -14.63 0.15
C ALA A 56 21.29 -16.11 -0.22
N LEU A 57 20.90 -16.38 -1.46
CA LEU A 57 20.77 -17.72 -2.02
C LEU A 57 21.84 -17.95 -3.09
N ARG A 58 22.27 -19.22 -3.23
CA ARG A 58 23.29 -19.60 -4.21
C ARG A 58 22.70 -19.56 -5.63
N PRO A 59 23.48 -19.08 -6.62
CA PRO A 59 23.10 -19.19 -8.02
C PRO A 59 22.82 -20.63 -8.42
N ARG A 60 21.84 -20.82 -9.31
CA ARG A 60 21.56 -22.12 -9.92
C ARG A 60 22.31 -22.26 -11.23
N GLU A 61 22.97 -23.40 -11.46
CA GLU A 61 23.63 -23.70 -12.72
C GLU A 61 22.73 -24.59 -13.58
N ILE A 62 22.48 -24.17 -14.83
CA ILE A 62 21.71 -24.87 -15.84
C ILE A 62 22.57 -24.86 -17.11
N ASP A 63 22.90 -26.03 -17.64
CA ASP A 63 23.72 -26.21 -18.84
C ASP A 63 25.04 -25.40 -18.82
N GLY A 64 25.72 -25.36 -17.67
CA GLY A 64 26.99 -24.66 -17.48
C GLY A 64 26.88 -23.14 -17.31
N VAL A 65 25.68 -22.56 -17.34
CA VAL A 65 25.42 -21.15 -17.10
C VAL A 65 24.81 -20.93 -15.72
N LYS A 66 25.32 -19.92 -15.00
CA LYS A 66 24.81 -19.59 -13.66
C LYS A 66 23.72 -18.53 -13.74
N TYR A 67 22.59 -18.82 -13.10
CA TYR A 67 21.43 -17.96 -13.01
C TYR A 67 21.12 -17.56 -11.58
N ILE A 68 20.56 -16.37 -11.43
CA ILE A 68 20.04 -15.78 -10.18
C ILE A 68 18.62 -15.28 -10.42
N ASP A 69 17.97 -14.83 -9.37
CA ASP A 69 16.61 -14.30 -9.36
C ASP A 69 16.36 -13.34 -10.51
N GLY A 70 15.19 -13.48 -11.12
CA GLY A 70 14.74 -12.62 -12.22
C GLY A 70 14.56 -11.16 -11.82
N GLY A 71 14.22 -10.89 -10.56
CA GLY A 71 14.00 -9.57 -10.00
C GLY A 71 15.21 -8.64 -10.12
N TRP A 72 16.42 -9.17 -10.21
CA TRP A 72 17.61 -8.37 -10.49
C TRP A 72 17.52 -7.55 -11.78
N ARG A 73 16.69 -7.96 -12.73
CA ARG A 73 16.54 -7.29 -14.02
C ARG A 73 15.10 -7.01 -14.40
N ASP A 74 14.15 -7.77 -13.88
CA ASP A 74 12.75 -7.66 -14.24
C ASP A 74 11.87 -8.28 -13.14
N ASN A 75 11.58 -7.49 -12.11
CA ASN A 75 10.82 -7.93 -10.94
C ASN A 75 9.31 -8.01 -11.19
N MET A 76 8.84 -7.43 -12.31
CA MET A 76 7.43 -7.47 -12.72
C MET A 76 7.37 -7.68 -14.24
N PRO A 77 7.48 -8.91 -14.75
CA PRO A 77 7.70 -9.21 -16.17
C PRO A 77 6.40 -9.11 -17.00
N LEU A 78 5.81 -7.92 -17.07
CA LEU A 78 4.57 -7.65 -17.81
C LEU A 78 4.71 -7.91 -19.30
N ASP A 79 5.90 -7.67 -19.88
CA ASP A 79 6.19 -7.92 -21.28
C ASP A 79 6.25 -9.42 -21.61
N LEU A 80 6.66 -10.27 -20.66
CA LEU A 80 6.57 -11.73 -20.82
C LEU A 80 5.10 -12.17 -20.91
N ALA A 81 4.25 -11.71 -20.02
CA ALA A 81 2.83 -12.04 -20.07
C ALA A 81 2.17 -11.57 -21.38
N ALA A 82 2.53 -10.38 -21.87
CA ALA A 82 2.07 -9.88 -23.16
C ALA A 82 2.54 -10.76 -24.33
N LYS A 83 3.81 -11.20 -24.33
CA LYS A 83 4.36 -12.12 -25.35
C LYS A 83 3.69 -13.49 -25.33
N MET A 84 3.24 -13.93 -24.16
CA MET A 84 2.48 -15.17 -23.99
C MET A 84 1.00 -15.05 -24.37
N GLY A 85 0.57 -13.89 -24.90
CA GLY A 85 -0.76 -13.67 -25.47
C GLY A 85 -1.79 -13.03 -24.53
N ALA A 86 -1.36 -12.46 -23.40
CA ALA A 86 -2.28 -11.74 -22.52
C ALA A 86 -2.88 -10.51 -23.24
N ALA A 87 -4.20 -10.32 -23.11
CA ALA A 87 -4.93 -9.15 -23.60
C ALA A 87 -5.03 -8.03 -22.56
N GLU A 88 -4.95 -8.39 -21.28
CA GLU A 88 -4.91 -7.48 -20.12
C GLU A 88 -3.86 -7.97 -19.13
N LEU A 89 -3.31 -7.07 -18.33
CA LEU A 89 -2.26 -7.37 -17.36
C LEU A 89 -2.72 -7.03 -15.94
N LEU A 90 -2.51 -7.96 -15.02
CA LEU A 90 -2.63 -7.74 -13.59
C LEU A 90 -1.27 -8.02 -12.93
N GLY A 91 -0.58 -6.97 -12.50
CA GLY A 91 0.64 -7.08 -11.71
C GLY A 91 0.33 -7.12 -10.23
N VAL A 92 1.12 -7.86 -9.46
CA VAL A 92 1.11 -7.82 -7.99
C VAL A 92 2.50 -7.40 -7.55
N ASP A 93 2.59 -6.20 -6.96
CA ASP A 93 3.84 -5.66 -6.43
C ASP A 93 3.91 -5.95 -4.94
N VAL A 94 4.83 -6.83 -4.57
CA VAL A 94 5.09 -7.21 -3.18
C VAL A 94 6.24 -6.44 -2.54
N ASP A 95 6.63 -5.33 -3.15
CA ASP A 95 7.75 -4.47 -2.73
C ASP A 95 9.08 -5.24 -2.58
N GLY A 96 9.24 -6.27 -3.39
CA GLY A 96 10.44 -7.11 -3.40
C GLY A 96 11.66 -6.39 -3.95
N ILE A 97 12.85 -6.81 -3.49
CA ILE A 97 14.13 -6.28 -3.97
C ILE A 97 14.27 -6.60 -5.46
N GLY A 98 14.45 -5.56 -6.30
CA GLY A 98 14.65 -5.77 -7.71
C GLY A 98 14.36 -4.54 -8.58
N ILE A 99 14.46 -4.72 -9.88
CA ILE A 99 14.17 -3.66 -10.87
C ILE A 99 12.80 -3.90 -11.46
N VAL A 100 11.87 -2.98 -11.21
CA VAL A 100 10.59 -2.93 -11.92
C VAL A 100 10.78 -2.12 -13.20
N ARG A 101 10.57 -2.75 -14.34
CA ARG A 101 10.67 -2.09 -15.64
C ARG A 101 9.42 -1.27 -15.95
N PRO A 102 9.55 -0.15 -16.68
CA PRO A 102 8.40 0.54 -17.21
C PRO A 102 7.55 -0.38 -18.08
N ASN A 103 6.22 -0.32 -17.93
CA ASN A 103 5.32 -1.04 -18.81
C ASN A 103 5.31 -0.39 -20.22
N THR A 104 5.80 -1.11 -21.21
CA THR A 104 5.84 -0.68 -22.61
C THR A 104 4.92 -1.50 -23.51
N THR A 105 4.09 -2.37 -22.95
CA THR A 105 3.24 -3.31 -23.70
C THR A 105 2.08 -2.61 -24.43
N GLY A 106 1.63 -1.45 -23.94
CA GLY A 106 0.44 -0.77 -24.42
C GLY A 106 -0.88 -1.45 -24.03
N LEU A 107 -0.83 -2.55 -23.27
CA LEU A 107 -2.02 -3.28 -22.81
C LEU A 107 -2.65 -2.62 -21.57
N PRO A 108 -3.97 -2.74 -21.40
CA PRO A 108 -4.64 -2.38 -20.16
C PRO A 108 -3.97 -3.09 -18.98
N THR A 109 -3.49 -2.30 -18.01
CA THR A 109 -2.70 -2.83 -16.90
C THR A 109 -3.23 -2.32 -15.58
N ARG A 110 -3.41 -3.22 -14.62
CA ARG A 110 -3.70 -2.92 -13.23
C ARG A 110 -2.59 -3.49 -12.36
N ILE A 111 -2.21 -2.75 -11.30
CA ILE A 111 -1.18 -3.21 -10.37
C ILE A 111 -1.76 -3.16 -8.96
N VAL A 112 -1.80 -4.31 -8.30
CA VAL A 112 -2.03 -4.42 -6.85
C VAL A 112 -0.75 -4.01 -6.16
N ARG A 113 -0.83 -3.00 -5.31
CA ARG A 113 0.30 -2.52 -4.50
C ARG A 113 -0.20 -2.16 -3.12
N SER A 114 0.55 -2.54 -2.09
CA SER A 114 0.24 -2.14 -0.72
C SER A 114 0.57 -0.67 -0.46
N HIS A 115 -0.24 -0.02 0.38
CA HIS A 115 0.10 1.25 1.01
C HIS A 115 1.12 1.03 2.14
N TRP A 116 1.04 -0.12 2.79
CA TRP A 116 1.83 -0.48 3.97
C TRP A 116 3.16 -1.12 3.62
N ASP A 117 4.16 -0.87 4.45
CA ASP A 117 5.43 -1.60 4.42
C ASP A 117 5.16 -3.09 4.69
N LEU A 118 5.55 -3.95 3.74
CA LEU A 118 5.39 -5.40 3.83
C LEU A 118 6.53 -6.07 4.63
N GLY A 119 7.54 -5.30 5.01
CA GLY A 119 8.71 -5.76 5.75
C GLY A 119 9.79 -6.42 4.86
N PRO A 120 10.88 -6.91 5.47
CA PRO A 120 12.02 -7.45 4.75
C PRO A 120 11.67 -8.67 3.89
N THR A 121 12.14 -8.70 2.64
CA THR A 121 11.81 -9.73 1.63
C THR A 121 12.15 -11.17 2.05
N LEU A 122 13.19 -11.39 2.87
CA LEU A 122 13.63 -12.73 3.29
C LEU A 122 13.33 -13.02 4.77
N ASP A 123 12.42 -12.27 5.37
CA ASP A 123 11.95 -12.51 6.73
C ASP A 123 10.69 -13.37 6.70
N PHE A 124 10.84 -14.65 7.08
CA PHE A 124 9.79 -15.65 7.04
C PHE A 124 8.99 -15.69 8.37
N ASP A 125 8.57 -14.53 8.88
CA ASP A 125 7.71 -14.42 10.06
C ASP A 125 6.26 -14.79 9.71
N PRO A 126 5.64 -15.81 10.39
CA PRO A 126 4.28 -16.26 10.08
C PRO A 126 3.20 -15.20 10.36
N ALA A 127 3.38 -14.35 11.38
CA ALA A 127 2.41 -13.32 11.72
C ALA A 127 2.42 -12.23 10.65
N ARG A 128 3.61 -11.79 10.21
CA ARG A 128 3.78 -10.85 9.09
C ARG A 128 3.23 -11.42 7.79
N ALA A 129 3.49 -12.69 7.50
CA ALA A 129 2.94 -13.33 6.32
C ALA A 129 1.40 -13.33 6.34
N GLY A 130 0.79 -13.65 7.48
CA GLY A 130 -0.66 -13.58 7.66
C GLY A 130 -1.22 -12.17 7.44
N ARG A 131 -0.59 -11.15 8.04
CA ARG A 131 -0.91 -9.73 7.82
C ARG A 131 -0.80 -9.35 6.34
N ASN A 132 0.30 -9.67 5.68
CA ASN A 132 0.53 -9.31 4.29
C ASN A 132 -0.46 -9.99 3.33
N ILE A 133 -0.90 -11.22 3.63
CA ILE A 133 -1.97 -11.89 2.87
C ILE A 133 -3.29 -11.10 3.00
N ALA A 134 -3.65 -10.66 4.21
CA ALA A 134 -4.85 -9.84 4.43
C ALA A 134 -4.75 -8.50 3.69
N LEU A 135 -3.60 -7.82 3.77
CA LEU A 135 -3.36 -6.57 3.03
C LEU A 135 -3.51 -6.76 1.52
N GLY A 136 -2.86 -7.76 0.93
CA GLY A 136 -2.98 -8.05 -0.50
C GLY A 136 -4.42 -8.35 -0.95
N TYR A 137 -5.20 -9.03 -0.10
CA TYR A 137 -6.62 -9.24 -0.34
C TYR A 137 -7.39 -7.91 -0.37
N PHE A 138 -7.19 -7.03 0.61
CA PHE A 138 -7.87 -5.74 0.67
C PHE A 138 -7.40 -4.77 -0.42
N ASP A 139 -6.10 -4.76 -0.76
CA ASP A 139 -5.56 -3.99 -1.88
C ASP A 139 -6.22 -4.39 -3.20
N THR A 140 -6.41 -5.69 -3.40
CA THR A 140 -7.11 -6.23 -4.56
C THR A 140 -8.56 -5.78 -4.59
N LEU A 141 -9.29 -5.86 -3.47
CA LEU A 141 -10.68 -5.37 -3.39
C LEU A 141 -10.78 -3.88 -3.71
N ARG A 142 -9.85 -3.05 -3.25
CA ARG A 142 -9.79 -1.62 -3.57
C ARG A 142 -9.54 -1.38 -5.06
N LEU A 143 -8.59 -2.11 -5.65
CA LEU A 143 -8.26 -2.01 -7.08
C LEU A 143 -9.48 -2.30 -7.97
N PHE A 144 -10.31 -3.26 -7.56
CA PHE A 144 -11.54 -3.63 -8.28
C PHE A 144 -12.80 -2.89 -7.81
N GLY A 145 -12.65 -1.86 -6.96
CA GLY A 145 -13.76 -1.01 -6.51
C GLY A 145 -14.77 -1.71 -5.60
N ARG A 146 -14.36 -2.80 -4.93
CA ARG A 146 -15.21 -3.56 -4.00
C ARG A 146 -15.18 -3.02 -2.57
N CYS A 147 -14.21 -2.21 -2.23
CA CYS A 147 -14.16 -1.40 -1.02
C CYS A 147 -13.50 -0.04 -1.30
N GLY A 148 -13.65 0.90 -0.39
CA GLY A 148 -13.05 2.22 -0.44
C GLY A 148 -11.74 2.29 0.36
N GLY A 149 -11.36 3.55 0.68
CA GLY A 149 -10.15 3.88 1.45
C GLY A 149 -8.87 3.94 0.62
N THR A 150 -7.80 4.36 1.27
CA THR A 150 -6.44 4.42 0.72
C THR A 150 -5.53 3.43 1.42
N ALA A 151 -5.35 3.57 2.73
CA ALA A 151 -4.59 2.66 3.58
C ALA A 151 -5.45 1.54 4.14
N TYR A 152 -6.60 1.89 4.69
CA TYR A 152 -7.54 0.96 5.30
C TYR A 152 -8.58 0.47 4.30
N ALA A 153 -9.03 -0.79 4.43
CA ALA A 153 -10.14 -1.33 3.64
C ALA A 153 -11.46 -0.79 4.18
N MET A 154 -12.06 0.18 3.46
CA MET A 154 -13.32 0.79 3.86
C MET A 154 -14.51 0.09 3.24
N LEU A 155 -15.28 -0.57 4.07
CA LEU A 155 -16.58 -1.13 3.68
C LEU A 155 -17.59 0.00 3.49
N PRO A 156 -18.56 -0.17 2.58
CA PRO A 156 -19.69 0.74 2.45
C PRO A 156 -20.42 0.87 3.79
N ASP A 157 -20.68 2.09 4.21
CA ASP A 157 -21.44 2.42 5.42
C ASP A 157 -22.28 3.68 5.17
N ASN A 158 -22.97 4.09 6.19
CA ASN A 158 -23.77 5.30 6.17
C ASN A 158 -22.93 6.52 5.77
N GLU A 159 -23.20 7.05 4.58
CA GLU A 159 -22.51 8.24 4.05
C GLU A 159 -22.71 9.48 4.93
N GLU A 160 -23.72 9.50 5.80
CA GLU A 160 -24.04 10.61 6.67
C GLU A 160 -22.93 10.91 7.69
N PHE A 161 -22.35 9.85 8.31
CA PHE A 161 -21.24 10.04 9.26
C PHE A 161 -20.04 10.70 8.54
N LEU A 162 -19.70 10.18 7.37
CA LEU A 162 -18.55 10.67 6.61
C LEU A 162 -18.76 12.11 6.13
N ALA A 163 -19.96 12.45 5.69
CA ALA A 163 -20.30 13.82 5.28
C ALA A 163 -20.18 14.79 6.46
N ARG A 164 -20.72 14.45 7.63
CA ARG A 164 -20.61 15.25 8.85
C ARG A 164 -19.15 15.40 9.31
N PHE A 165 -18.38 14.31 9.27
CA PHE A 165 -16.96 14.34 9.61
C PHE A 165 -16.20 15.30 8.67
N ALA A 166 -16.41 15.17 7.37
CA ALA A 166 -15.74 16.03 6.38
C ALA A 166 -16.11 17.52 6.55
N GLU A 167 -17.38 17.82 6.77
CA GLU A 167 -17.85 19.19 7.02
C GLU A 167 -17.22 19.79 8.28
N GLN A 168 -17.26 19.06 9.39
CA GLN A 168 -16.69 19.52 10.65
C GLN A 168 -15.17 19.66 10.60
N TYR A 169 -14.47 18.71 9.95
CA TYR A 169 -13.04 18.78 9.76
C TYR A 169 -12.64 20.04 8.95
N GLN A 170 -13.34 20.32 7.85
CA GLN A 170 -13.06 21.48 7.02
C GLN A 170 -13.35 22.80 7.76
N LYS A 171 -14.43 22.84 8.52
CA LYS A 171 -14.76 24.00 9.35
C LYS A 171 -13.65 24.28 10.36
N LEU A 172 -13.24 23.27 11.11
CA LEU A 172 -12.20 23.41 12.13
C LEU A 172 -10.84 23.77 11.49
N LEU A 173 -10.48 23.16 10.37
CA LEU A 173 -9.26 23.50 9.63
C LEU A 173 -9.28 24.96 9.17
N ALA A 174 -10.41 25.46 8.65
CA ALA A 174 -10.55 26.87 8.24
C ALA A 174 -10.41 27.82 9.43
N GLU A 175 -10.96 27.50 10.60
CA GLU A 175 -10.81 28.27 11.84
C GLU A 175 -9.34 28.31 12.30
N VAL A 176 -8.63 27.21 12.20
CA VAL A 176 -7.20 27.14 12.53
C VAL A 176 -6.38 27.96 11.51
N CYS A 177 -6.65 27.82 10.22
CA CYS A 177 -5.98 28.59 9.16
C CYS A 177 -6.22 30.09 9.28
N ALA A 178 -7.35 30.52 9.81
CA ALA A 178 -7.61 31.94 10.10
C ALA A 178 -6.66 32.50 11.18
N ARG A 179 -6.20 31.65 12.13
CA ARG A 179 -5.23 32.01 13.16
C ARG A 179 -3.79 31.83 12.72
N ALA A 180 -3.53 30.81 11.88
CA ALA A 180 -2.21 30.42 11.40
C ALA A 180 -2.30 29.94 9.93
N PRO A 181 -2.20 30.82 8.94
CA PRO A 181 -2.43 30.49 7.52
C PRO A 181 -1.50 29.41 6.96
N GLU A 182 -0.30 29.26 7.50
CA GLU A 182 0.66 28.22 7.08
C GLU A 182 0.20 26.79 7.38
N ILE A 183 -0.78 26.61 8.24
CA ILE A 183 -1.30 25.28 8.62
C ILE A 183 -1.97 24.59 7.43
N ASP A 184 -2.51 25.30 6.47
CA ASP A 184 -3.00 24.70 5.21
C ASP A 184 -1.90 23.92 4.49
N LEU A 185 -0.67 24.48 4.47
CA LEU A 185 0.48 23.78 3.88
C LEU A 185 0.96 22.60 4.75
N VAL A 186 0.88 22.73 6.08
CA VAL A 186 1.23 21.66 7.02
C VAL A 186 0.34 20.44 6.79
N GLU A 187 -0.97 20.64 6.73
CA GLU A 187 -1.96 19.58 6.49
C GLU A 187 -1.76 18.92 5.11
N LYS A 188 -1.55 19.73 4.06
CA LYS A 188 -1.22 19.20 2.72
C LYS A 188 0.06 18.38 2.71
N ASN A 189 1.10 18.84 3.38
CA ASN A 189 2.37 18.11 3.46
C ASN A 189 2.23 16.78 4.18
N ALA A 190 1.48 16.72 5.29
CA ALA A 190 1.20 15.47 5.99
C ALA A 190 0.56 14.43 5.05
N ARG A 191 -0.49 14.80 4.35
CA ARG A 191 -1.18 13.91 3.40
C ARG A 191 -0.29 13.50 2.22
N GLN A 192 0.48 14.42 1.66
CA GLN A 192 1.38 14.13 0.53
C GLN A 192 2.51 13.18 0.92
N ARG A 193 3.12 13.35 2.11
CA ARG A 193 4.16 12.46 2.61
C ARG A 193 3.65 11.02 2.80
N ALA A 194 2.43 10.90 3.28
CA ALA A 194 1.77 9.62 3.49
C ALA A 194 1.02 9.09 2.23
N ASN A 195 1.23 9.69 1.05
CA ASN A 195 0.59 9.30 -0.22
C ASN A 195 -0.94 9.31 -0.21
N TYR A 196 -1.56 10.14 0.64
CA TYR A 196 -3.01 10.29 0.65
C TYR A 196 -3.50 11.27 -0.42
N PRO A 197 -4.66 11.00 -1.05
CA PRO A 197 -5.23 11.89 -2.06
C PRO A 197 -5.68 13.23 -1.45
N ALA A 198 -5.78 14.26 -2.27
CA ALA A 198 -6.37 15.53 -1.86
C ALA A 198 -7.82 15.32 -1.36
N PRO A 199 -8.27 16.03 -0.27
CA PRO A 199 -9.57 15.81 0.35
C PRO A 199 -10.75 16.05 -0.59
N TYR A 200 -10.54 16.74 -1.70
CA TYR A 200 -11.55 17.14 -2.67
C TYR A 200 -11.11 16.97 -4.13
N ALA A 201 -10.34 15.93 -4.46
CA ALA A 201 -10.28 15.56 -5.87
C ALA A 201 -11.66 15.01 -6.26
N PRO A 202 -12.44 15.73 -7.10
CA PRO A 202 -13.76 15.25 -7.49
C PRO A 202 -13.57 14.04 -8.39
N ASN A 203 -13.54 12.87 -7.78
CA ASN A 203 -13.71 11.64 -8.49
C ASN A 203 -15.17 11.22 -8.30
N PRO A 204 -16.02 11.40 -9.32
CA PRO A 204 -17.43 11.04 -9.22
C PRO A 204 -17.65 9.55 -8.92
N SER A 205 -16.62 8.70 -9.14
CA SER A 205 -16.66 7.26 -8.86
C SER A 205 -16.18 6.89 -7.45
N ALA A 206 -15.59 7.82 -6.68
CA ALA A 206 -15.13 7.57 -5.31
C ALA A 206 -15.08 8.89 -4.49
N PRO A 207 -16.23 9.54 -4.24
CA PRO A 207 -16.27 10.82 -3.51
C PRO A 207 -15.78 10.69 -2.07
N THR A 208 -15.76 9.49 -1.52
CA THR A 208 -15.42 9.19 -0.13
C THR A 208 -13.91 9.19 0.15
N ARG A 209 -13.04 8.92 -0.85
CA ARG A 209 -11.59 8.78 -0.63
C ARG A 209 -10.95 10.03 -0.04
N GLY A 210 -11.27 11.20 -0.56
CA GLY A 210 -10.70 12.47 -0.06
C GLY A 210 -11.18 12.83 1.34
N ALA A 211 -12.44 12.56 1.66
CA ALA A 211 -13.02 12.84 2.97
C ALA A 211 -12.46 11.91 4.07
N LEU A 212 -12.06 10.69 3.71
CA LEU A 212 -11.45 9.71 4.63
C LEU A 212 -9.98 9.97 4.91
N ALA A 213 -9.25 10.61 3.99
CA ALA A 213 -7.81 10.75 4.06
C ALA A 213 -7.28 11.28 5.41
N PRO A 214 -7.84 12.32 6.05
CA PRO A 214 -7.39 12.76 7.35
C PRO A 214 -7.60 11.72 8.45
N LEU A 215 -8.75 11.01 8.43
CA LEU A 215 -9.06 9.97 9.41
C LEU A 215 -8.14 8.77 9.26
N GLU A 216 -7.88 8.32 8.03
CA GLU A 216 -6.96 7.21 7.74
C GLU A 216 -5.53 7.56 8.18
N LEU A 217 -5.05 8.78 7.86
CA LEU A 217 -3.72 9.25 8.26
C LEU A 217 -3.58 9.32 9.78
N ALA A 218 -4.59 9.82 10.48
CA ALA A 218 -4.58 9.88 11.94
C ALA A 218 -4.60 8.47 12.56
N ALA A 219 -5.39 7.55 12.00
CA ALA A 219 -5.44 6.16 12.43
C ALA A 219 -4.11 5.42 12.21
N GLU A 220 -3.47 5.64 11.06
CA GLU A 220 -2.13 5.14 10.75
C GLU A 220 -1.10 5.65 11.75
N HIS A 221 -1.12 6.97 12.04
CA HIS A 221 -0.17 7.60 12.96
C HIS A 221 -0.24 7.04 14.38
N VAL A 222 -1.42 6.66 14.86
CA VAL A 222 -1.59 6.05 16.20
C VAL A 222 -1.54 4.53 16.22
N GLY A 223 -1.28 3.89 15.05
CA GLY A 223 -1.10 2.44 14.94
C GLY A 223 -2.39 1.63 15.04
N VAL A 224 -3.51 2.15 14.52
CA VAL A 224 -4.72 1.33 14.37
C VAL A 224 -4.41 0.14 13.45
N PRO A 225 -4.79 -1.11 13.80
CA PRO A 225 -4.54 -2.28 12.96
C PRO A 225 -5.06 -2.13 11.53
N GLU A 226 -4.27 -2.53 10.54
CA GLU A 226 -4.56 -2.35 9.12
C GLU A 226 -5.02 -3.61 8.38
N ASP A 227 -4.88 -4.77 9.01
CA ASP A 227 -5.15 -6.09 8.45
C ASP A 227 -6.59 -6.56 8.57
N MET A 228 -7.51 -5.65 8.86
CA MET A 228 -8.94 -5.88 8.93
C MET A 228 -9.76 -4.79 8.23
N PRO A 229 -11.00 -5.07 7.82
CA PRO A 229 -11.85 -4.06 7.19
C PRO A 229 -12.53 -3.18 8.23
N TYR A 230 -12.77 -1.91 7.87
CA TYR A 230 -13.46 -0.94 8.68
C TYR A 230 -14.66 -0.32 7.96
N THR A 231 -15.66 0.11 8.72
CA THR A 231 -16.51 1.21 8.28
C THR A 231 -15.91 2.52 8.75
N PRO A 232 -16.22 3.68 8.14
CA PRO A 232 -15.71 4.98 8.61
C PRO A 232 -15.98 5.23 10.10
N LYS A 233 -17.15 4.83 10.58
CA LYS A 233 -17.54 4.95 11.98
C LYS A 233 -16.73 4.05 12.90
N LEU A 234 -16.48 2.80 12.49
CA LEU A 234 -15.66 1.86 13.24
C LEU A 234 -14.20 2.33 13.32
N LEU A 235 -13.65 2.83 12.19
CA LEU A 235 -12.29 3.37 12.18
C LEU A 235 -12.17 4.56 13.14
N ALA A 236 -13.13 5.49 13.13
CA ALA A 236 -13.17 6.63 14.02
C ALA A 236 -13.25 6.19 15.51
N ALA A 237 -14.10 5.21 15.83
CA ALA A 237 -14.23 4.68 17.18
C ALA A 237 -12.94 3.99 17.64
N THR A 238 -12.31 3.18 16.78
CA THR A 238 -11.04 2.51 17.07
C THR A 238 -9.92 3.53 17.27
N PHE A 239 -9.83 4.54 16.40
CA PHE A 239 -8.90 5.65 16.55
C PHE A 239 -9.06 6.36 17.89
N MET A 240 -10.28 6.75 18.28
CA MET A 240 -10.54 7.42 19.56
C MET A 240 -10.21 6.54 20.77
N GLY A 241 -10.23 5.23 20.63
CA GLY A 241 -9.83 4.28 21.67
C GLY A 241 -8.34 3.95 21.71
N SER A 242 -7.53 4.49 20.80
CA SER A 242 -6.11 4.09 20.63
C SER A 242 -5.12 4.93 21.45
N PHE A 243 -5.56 5.90 22.22
CA PHE A 243 -4.69 6.78 23.02
C PHE A 243 -5.25 7.07 24.41
N ASP A 244 -4.36 7.17 25.41
CA ASP A 244 -4.71 7.50 26.79
C ASP A 244 -4.93 9.00 27.02
N LYS A 245 -4.24 9.84 26.22
CA LYS A 245 -4.32 11.31 26.26
C LYS A 245 -4.75 11.83 24.92
N ASP A 246 -5.74 12.71 24.90
CA ASP A 246 -6.23 13.30 23.66
C ASP A 246 -5.11 14.05 22.93
N PRO A 247 -4.78 13.67 21.69
CA PRO A 247 -3.81 14.39 20.87
C PRO A 247 -4.13 15.89 20.71
N ALA A 248 -5.41 16.29 20.80
CA ALA A 248 -5.84 17.68 20.72
C ALA A 248 -5.28 18.53 21.87
N ASP A 249 -5.03 17.95 23.04
CA ASP A 249 -4.45 18.65 24.21
C ASP A 249 -3.04 19.20 23.94
N ARG A 250 -2.38 18.74 22.90
CA ARG A 250 -1.04 19.22 22.51
C ARG A 250 -1.06 20.54 21.73
N PHE A 251 -2.23 20.93 21.19
CA PHE A 251 -2.36 22.10 20.34
C PHE A 251 -3.52 23.03 20.75
N PRO A 252 -3.63 23.41 22.06
CA PRO A 252 -4.77 24.19 22.55
C PRO A 252 -4.84 25.60 21.94
N ALA A 253 -3.70 26.23 21.64
CA ALA A 253 -3.69 27.56 21.02
C ALA A 253 -4.13 27.52 19.54
N LEU A 254 -3.71 26.50 18.79
CA LEU A 254 -4.11 26.30 17.40
C LEU A 254 -5.57 25.87 17.29
N LEU A 255 -6.00 24.88 18.08
CA LEU A 255 -7.32 24.27 17.95
C LEU A 255 -8.43 25.10 18.63
N ASP A 256 -8.17 25.60 19.85
CA ASP A 256 -9.19 26.31 20.64
C ASP A 256 -8.99 27.83 20.70
N GLY A 257 -7.87 28.33 20.19
CA GLY A 257 -7.51 29.76 20.33
C GLY A 257 -7.18 30.16 21.77
N ARG A 258 -6.86 29.18 22.62
CA ARG A 258 -6.50 29.39 24.03
C ARG A 258 -4.99 29.39 24.17
N ASP A 259 -4.49 30.29 25.05
CA ASP A 259 -3.10 30.30 25.48
C ASP A 259 -2.10 31.08 24.59
N ASN A 260 -0.93 31.40 25.18
CA ASN A 260 0.15 32.17 24.56
C ASN A 260 1.19 31.27 23.84
N THR A 261 0.87 29.99 23.60
CA THR A 261 1.75 28.99 23.01
C THR A 261 1.69 28.89 21.48
N LEU A 262 0.87 29.73 20.84
CA LEU A 262 0.60 29.66 19.40
C LEU A 262 1.86 29.56 18.53
N VAL A 263 2.92 30.35 18.85
CA VAL A 263 4.18 30.31 18.08
C VAL A 263 4.88 28.97 18.22
N ALA A 264 4.91 28.38 19.41
CA ALA A 264 5.53 27.09 19.65
C ALA A 264 4.73 25.98 18.99
N GLU A 265 3.41 25.98 19.10
CA GLU A 265 2.52 24.99 18.47
C GLU A 265 2.61 25.01 16.93
N ARG A 266 2.69 26.18 16.31
CA ARG A 266 2.94 26.35 14.87
C ARG A 266 4.25 25.69 14.45
N ALA A 267 5.33 25.89 15.23
CA ALA A 267 6.62 25.27 14.96
C ALA A 267 6.56 23.74 15.11
N ILE A 268 5.87 23.23 16.14
CA ILE A 268 5.67 21.79 16.36
C ILE A 268 4.84 21.19 15.20
N ALA A 269 3.72 21.81 14.83
CA ALA A 269 2.88 21.34 13.73
C ALA A 269 3.63 21.27 12.39
N ALA A 270 4.51 22.25 12.13
CA ALA A 270 5.37 22.24 10.94
C ALA A 270 6.45 21.14 10.98
N ALA A 271 6.96 20.79 12.17
CA ALA A 271 7.99 19.76 12.35
C ALA A 271 7.40 18.33 12.28
N VAL A 272 6.22 18.13 12.83
CA VAL A 272 5.51 16.84 12.93
C VAL A 272 4.07 16.96 12.43
N PRO A 273 3.87 17.15 11.13
CA PRO A 273 2.58 17.48 10.55
C PRO A 273 1.52 16.37 10.75
N GLU A 274 1.94 15.11 10.83
CA GLU A 274 1.07 13.96 11.08
C GLU A 274 0.45 14.01 12.50
N GLU A 275 1.22 14.45 13.50
CA GLU A 275 0.69 14.67 14.86
C GLU A 275 -0.36 15.79 14.89
N PHE A 276 -0.15 16.87 14.15
CA PHE A 276 -1.11 17.94 14.08
C PHE A 276 -2.42 17.49 13.40
N VAL A 277 -2.33 16.74 12.28
CA VAL A 277 -3.52 16.17 11.64
C VAL A 277 -4.25 15.22 12.58
N THR A 278 -3.52 14.40 13.33
CA THR A 278 -4.09 13.50 14.36
C THR A 278 -4.86 14.28 15.43
N ALA A 279 -4.30 15.38 15.92
CA ALA A 279 -4.95 16.26 16.89
C ALA A 279 -6.20 16.94 16.30
N LEU A 280 -6.14 17.37 15.06
CA LEU A 280 -7.27 17.99 14.35
C LEU A 280 -8.42 16.98 14.14
N VAL A 281 -8.09 15.73 13.78
CA VAL A 281 -9.06 14.63 13.65
C VAL A 281 -9.69 14.30 15.00
N SER A 282 -8.89 14.18 16.06
CA SER A 282 -9.41 13.92 17.41
C SER A 282 -10.40 15.01 17.85
N LYS A 283 -10.03 16.28 17.69
CA LYS A 283 -10.90 17.40 17.99
C LYS A 283 -12.20 17.37 17.17
N THR A 284 -12.08 17.09 15.86
CA THR A 284 -13.23 16.96 14.96
C THR A 284 -14.21 15.89 15.43
N LEU A 285 -13.71 14.71 15.80
CA LEU A 285 -14.53 13.59 16.27
C LEU A 285 -15.15 13.87 17.64
N GLY A 286 -14.43 14.55 18.53
CA GLY A 286 -14.94 14.97 19.85
C GLY A 286 -16.12 15.93 19.78
N GLU A 287 -16.26 16.69 18.69
CA GLU A 287 -17.36 17.63 18.45
C GLU A 287 -18.55 17.00 17.68
N LEU A 288 -18.37 15.77 17.17
CA LEU A 288 -19.43 15.04 16.49
C LEU A 288 -20.19 14.13 17.46
N PRO A 289 -21.51 14.04 17.36
CA PRO A 289 -22.27 13.00 18.02
C PRO A 289 -21.87 11.64 17.39
N ILE A 290 -20.98 10.91 18.06
CA ILE A 290 -20.44 9.62 17.56
C ILE A 290 -21.46 8.48 17.69
N LEU A 291 -22.64 8.73 18.12
CA LEU A 291 -23.70 7.72 18.33
C LEU A 291 -24.87 7.90 17.39
#